data_85e0fd92e3800648f9fc77f76be060d4
#
_entry.id   85e0fd92e3800648f9fc77f76be060d4
#
_cell.length_a   1.000
_cell.length_b   1.000
_cell.length_c   1.000
_cell.angle_alpha   90.00
_cell.angle_beta   90.00
_cell.angle_gamma   90.00
#
_symmetry.space_group_name_H-M   'P 1'
#
loop_
_entity.id
_entity.type
_entity.pdbx_description
1 polymer ?
#
loop_
_entity_poly.entity_id
_entity_poly.type
_entity_poly.pdbx_seq_one_letter_code
_entity_poly.pdbx_strand_id
1 'polypeptide(L)'
;MGSHRKPRAGLFHSPAARRGVVGLGAVALSATLLSQQALADEESLSEARDRAETSSGRVAEVRERVDTLYQEAGAATQRYNAAEEATEEQQQAVDALLDEAAVAAGEVNEARRTVGQFATARYRHGNASDTATLLLVNDPQRYFDTRYALGRLTGQQQHALDNFAARQGTADEKRGEAVEALAELEERQSELDTEKKDVQEKLRTARELLDSLSEEEAEQLAELERLEQEESDRKARELRERREREAREAAEREPEADADTQEDGGSAGSGDSGPGSGSGSGSGSGSGSGGSGSGGGSGSGGGSGGGGSTPSPPPATPPSPGSGYSAKTAKVLAFAEKELGKPYVWGATGPSGYDCSGLTQAAWRAAGVELPRVTYDQVNFGKRVAKSDLLPGDLIFFYPGVTHVGIYVGDGQMIHAPRPGDVVKVEAIRVMPFHSAVRPA
;
A
#
# COMPACT_ATOMS: atom_id res chain seq x y z
N MET A 1 38.77 17.15 0.69
CA MET A 1 38.45 16.62 2.04
C MET A 1 37.36 17.49 2.63
N GLY A 2 36.14 17.12 2.45
CA GLY A 2 34.95 17.82 2.97
C GLY A 2 34.05 16.78 3.65
N SER A 3 34.00 16.86 4.96
CA SER A 3 33.25 15.96 5.83
C SER A 3 31.77 16.28 5.73
N HIS A 4 30.95 15.42 5.11
CA HIS A 4 29.49 15.50 5.16
C HIS A 4 28.98 14.97 6.50
N ARG A 5 28.61 15.88 7.39
CA ARG A 5 27.88 15.56 8.62
C ARG A 5 26.42 15.27 8.27
N LYS A 6 25.96 14.04 8.56
CA LYS A 6 24.53 13.67 8.58
C LYS A 6 23.80 14.52 9.63
N PRO A 7 22.59 15.02 9.34
CA PRO A 7 21.75 15.64 10.36
C PRO A 7 21.25 14.58 11.35
N ARG A 8 21.41 14.87 12.64
CA ARG A 8 20.86 14.07 13.73
C ARG A 8 19.36 14.33 13.81
N ALA A 9 18.55 13.27 13.79
CA ALA A 9 17.15 13.30 14.13
C ALA A 9 16.97 13.84 15.56
N GLY A 10 16.23 14.94 15.70
CA GLY A 10 15.86 15.50 16.97
C GLY A 10 14.77 14.67 17.64
N LEU A 11 15.09 14.06 18.77
CA LEU A 11 14.14 13.42 19.67
C LEU A 11 13.28 14.51 20.33
N PHE A 12 12.03 14.62 19.94
CA PHE A 12 11.05 15.37 20.71
C PHE A 12 10.66 14.54 21.94
N HIS A 13 11.15 14.99 23.10
CA HIS A 13 10.71 14.50 24.41
C HIS A 13 9.41 15.24 24.78
N SER A 14 8.30 14.53 24.80
CA SER A 14 7.10 14.99 25.49
C SER A 14 7.22 14.70 26.99
N PRO A 15 6.92 15.64 27.87
CA PRO A 15 6.92 15.38 29.31
C PRO A 15 5.69 14.54 29.70
N ALA A 16 5.94 13.32 30.16
CA ALA A 16 4.93 12.47 30.75
C ALA A 16 4.45 13.06 32.08
N ALA A 17 3.19 13.47 32.15
CA ALA A 17 2.52 13.75 33.41
C ALA A 17 2.21 12.42 34.12
N ARG A 18 2.97 12.16 35.18
CA ARG A 18 2.66 11.09 36.15
C ARG A 18 1.44 11.52 36.98
N ARG A 19 0.36 10.78 36.91
CA ARG A 19 -0.62 10.71 38.03
C ARG A 19 -0.86 9.25 38.40
N GLY A 20 -0.82 9.06 39.73
CA GLY A 20 -0.61 7.82 40.42
C GLY A 20 -1.77 6.84 40.33
N VAL A 21 -1.37 5.61 40.29
CA VAL A 21 -2.17 4.41 40.52
C VAL A 21 -2.32 4.23 42.04
N VAL A 22 -3.55 4.17 42.51
CA VAL A 22 -3.90 3.54 43.81
C VAL A 22 -4.69 2.31 43.45
N GLY A 23 -4.12 1.17 43.80
CA GLY A 23 -4.71 -0.14 43.60
C GLY A 23 -5.71 -0.53 44.72
N LEU A 24 -6.39 -1.59 44.46
CA LEU A 24 -6.73 -2.72 45.33
C LEU A 24 -8.16 -3.24 45.07
N GLY A 25 -8.25 -4.55 44.87
CA GLY A 25 -9.43 -5.30 45.24
C GLY A 25 -9.79 -6.46 44.30
N ALA A 26 -9.09 -7.57 44.48
CA ALA A 26 -9.53 -8.86 43.95
C ALA A 26 -10.79 -9.31 44.68
N VAL A 27 -11.86 -9.70 43.94
CA VAL A 27 -12.84 -10.68 44.39
C VAL A 27 -13.29 -11.51 43.20
N ALA A 28 -13.00 -12.79 43.25
CA ALA A 28 -13.57 -13.82 42.39
C ALA A 28 -15.00 -14.12 42.81
N LEU A 29 -15.97 -13.97 41.89
CA LEU A 29 -17.31 -14.53 42.04
C LEU A 29 -17.98 -14.77 40.68
N SER A 30 -18.09 -16.04 40.34
CA SER A 30 -19.21 -16.74 39.71
C SER A 30 -19.72 -16.36 38.32
N ALA A 31 -19.58 -17.30 37.42
CA ALA A 31 -19.88 -17.33 35.97
C ALA A 31 -21.39 -17.32 35.58
N THR A 32 -22.28 -16.74 36.35
CA THR A 32 -23.71 -16.66 36.03
C THR A 32 -24.29 -15.26 35.94
N LEU A 33 -23.45 -14.21 36.01
CA LEU A 33 -23.88 -12.82 35.90
C LEU A 33 -23.52 -12.14 34.57
N LEU A 34 -22.83 -12.85 33.66
CA LEU A 34 -22.33 -12.27 32.39
C LEU A 34 -23.40 -11.84 31.39
N SER A 35 -24.61 -12.44 31.44
CA SER A 35 -25.67 -12.05 30.49
C SER A 35 -26.46 -10.80 30.94
N GLN A 36 -26.46 -10.48 32.23
CA GLN A 36 -27.10 -9.25 32.73
C GLN A 36 -26.18 -8.03 32.69
N GLN A 37 -24.87 -8.20 32.82
CA GLN A 37 -23.92 -7.09 32.69
C GLN A 37 -23.86 -6.54 31.25
N ALA A 38 -23.95 -7.39 30.22
CA ALA A 38 -23.92 -6.96 28.83
C ALA A 38 -25.09 -6.04 28.44
N LEU A 39 -26.27 -6.29 28.99
CA LEU A 39 -27.46 -5.44 28.79
C LEU A 39 -27.38 -4.14 29.61
N ALA A 40 -26.82 -4.23 30.84
CA ALA A 40 -26.64 -3.05 31.70
C ALA A 40 -25.58 -2.08 31.15
N ASP A 41 -24.55 -2.57 30.47
CA ASP A 41 -23.50 -1.75 29.84
C ASP A 41 -24.02 -1.03 28.60
N GLU A 42 -24.91 -1.65 27.81
CA GLU A 42 -25.53 -1.02 26.63
C GLU A 42 -26.57 0.04 27.04
N GLU A 43 -27.30 -0.20 28.13
CA GLU A 43 -28.21 0.77 28.73
C GLU A 43 -27.44 1.95 29.34
N SER A 44 -26.31 1.72 30.02
CA SER A 44 -25.47 2.78 30.58
C SER A 44 -24.82 3.66 29.49
N LEU A 45 -24.44 3.08 28.34
CA LEU A 45 -23.94 3.84 27.21
C LEU A 45 -25.04 4.70 26.55
N SER A 46 -26.28 4.16 26.42
CA SER A 46 -27.40 4.93 25.89
C SER A 46 -27.76 6.09 26.82
N GLU A 47 -27.80 5.85 28.13
CA GLU A 47 -28.06 6.90 29.13
C GLU A 47 -26.94 7.96 29.19
N ALA A 48 -25.68 7.59 28.99
CA ALA A 48 -24.57 8.53 28.91
C ALA A 48 -24.65 9.39 27.64
N ARG A 49 -25.07 8.80 26.51
CA ARG A 49 -25.34 9.54 25.25
C ARG A 49 -26.51 10.52 25.42
N ASP A 50 -27.61 10.07 26.00
CA ASP A 50 -28.78 10.91 26.25
C ASP A 50 -28.47 12.06 27.21
N ARG A 51 -27.63 11.83 28.22
CA ARG A 51 -27.16 12.86 29.14
C ARG A 51 -26.22 13.86 28.45
N ALA A 52 -25.30 13.38 27.60
CA ALA A 52 -24.42 14.24 26.81
C ALA A 52 -25.23 15.07 25.78
N GLU A 53 -26.31 14.52 25.23
CA GLU A 53 -27.22 15.24 24.32
C GLU A 53 -28.12 16.24 25.04
N THR A 54 -28.53 15.96 26.29
CA THR A 54 -29.49 16.78 27.06
C THR A 54 -28.82 17.81 27.98
N SER A 55 -27.58 17.60 28.43
CA SER A 55 -26.99 18.40 29.52
C SER A 55 -26.42 19.75 29.09
N SER A 56 -25.98 19.91 27.86
CA SER A 56 -25.74 21.21 27.22
C SER A 56 -25.66 21.03 25.71
N GLY A 57 -26.49 21.75 24.98
CA GLY A 57 -26.44 21.78 23.51
C GLY A 57 -25.05 22.09 22.94
N ARG A 58 -24.16 22.61 23.80
CA ARG A 58 -22.77 22.93 23.47
C ARG A 58 -21.89 21.66 23.32
N VAL A 59 -22.04 20.66 24.18
CA VAL A 59 -21.26 19.40 24.06
C VAL A 59 -21.62 18.68 22.76
N ALA A 60 -22.93 18.59 22.43
CA ALA A 60 -23.38 18.00 21.18
C ALA A 60 -22.86 18.77 19.96
N GLU A 61 -22.91 20.12 19.99
CA GLU A 61 -22.41 20.99 18.92
C GLU A 61 -20.89 20.84 18.74
N VAL A 62 -20.13 20.84 19.83
CA VAL A 62 -18.66 20.66 19.79
C VAL A 62 -18.33 19.28 19.25
N ARG A 63 -19.02 18.23 19.70
CA ARG A 63 -18.82 16.87 19.22
C ARG A 63 -19.06 16.76 17.71
N GLU A 64 -20.19 17.26 17.22
CA GLU A 64 -20.50 17.26 15.78
C GLU A 64 -19.44 18.02 14.97
N ARG A 65 -18.97 19.17 15.49
CA ARG A 65 -17.94 19.96 14.83
C ARG A 65 -16.58 19.25 14.83
N VAL A 66 -16.21 18.62 15.94
CA VAL A 66 -14.98 17.83 16.06
C VAL A 66 -15.04 16.61 15.13
N ASP A 67 -16.15 15.90 15.08
CA ASP A 67 -16.34 14.77 14.17
C ASP A 67 -16.24 15.21 12.70
N THR A 68 -16.81 16.38 12.34
CA THR A 68 -16.67 16.98 11.02
C THR A 68 -15.19 17.28 10.69
N LEU A 69 -14.46 17.91 11.63
CA LEU A 69 -13.04 18.22 11.45
C LEU A 69 -12.18 16.96 11.31
N TYR A 70 -12.50 15.89 12.03
CA TYR A 70 -11.81 14.62 11.87
C TYR A 70 -12.12 13.94 10.53
N GLN A 71 -13.34 14.06 10.00
CA GLN A 71 -13.68 13.59 8.65
C GLN A 71 -12.91 14.37 7.58
N GLU A 72 -12.87 15.70 7.71
CA GLU A 72 -12.08 16.57 6.82
C GLU A 72 -10.59 16.27 6.91
N ALA A 73 -10.05 16.02 8.12
CA ALA A 73 -8.67 15.60 8.33
C ALA A 73 -8.41 14.22 7.71
N GLY A 74 -9.38 13.29 7.78
CA GLY A 74 -9.32 12.00 7.10
C GLY A 74 -9.21 12.15 5.58
N ALA A 75 -10.02 13.04 4.99
CA ALA A 75 -9.93 13.36 3.55
C ALA A 75 -8.57 13.99 3.19
N ALA A 76 -8.09 14.94 3.97
CA ALA A 76 -6.78 15.55 3.78
C ALA A 76 -5.64 14.53 3.96
N THR A 77 -5.78 13.58 4.88
CA THR A 77 -4.83 12.47 5.06
C THR A 77 -4.72 11.61 3.78
N GLN A 78 -5.83 11.32 3.12
CA GLN A 78 -5.77 10.54 1.87
C GLN A 78 -5.08 11.33 0.74
N ARG A 79 -5.31 12.65 0.65
CA ARG A 79 -4.58 13.51 -0.31
C ARG A 79 -3.09 13.57 0.00
N TYR A 80 -2.74 13.75 1.28
CA TYR A 80 -1.34 13.70 1.73
C TYR A 80 -0.66 12.38 1.35
N ASN A 81 -1.30 11.24 1.64
CA ASN A 81 -0.75 9.93 1.33
C ASN A 81 -0.57 9.73 -0.19
N ALA A 82 -1.51 10.23 -1.02
CA ALA A 82 -1.37 10.20 -2.48
C ALA A 82 -0.22 11.08 -2.97
N ALA A 83 -0.08 12.28 -2.41
CA ALA A 83 1.03 13.17 -2.74
C ALA A 83 2.38 12.60 -2.28
N GLU A 84 2.43 11.91 -1.14
CA GLU A 84 3.63 11.23 -0.65
C GLU A 84 4.06 10.10 -1.60
N GLU A 85 3.15 9.22 -1.99
CA GLU A 85 3.40 8.14 -2.96
C GLU A 85 3.88 8.69 -4.31
N ALA A 86 3.18 9.71 -4.85
CA ALA A 86 3.56 10.36 -6.10
C ALA A 86 4.94 11.06 -6.03
N THR A 87 5.31 11.61 -4.87
CA THR A 87 6.62 12.22 -4.65
C THR A 87 7.72 11.16 -4.59
N GLU A 88 7.47 10.02 -3.95
CA GLU A 88 8.42 8.90 -3.91
C GLU A 88 8.65 8.29 -5.30
N GLU A 89 7.59 8.10 -6.08
CA GLU A 89 7.70 7.63 -7.48
C GLU A 89 8.51 8.61 -8.34
N GLN A 90 8.23 9.90 -8.23
CA GLN A 90 8.96 10.94 -8.96
C GLN A 90 10.44 10.99 -8.55
N GLN A 91 10.75 10.82 -7.25
CA GLN A 91 12.13 10.76 -6.79
C GLN A 91 12.89 9.59 -7.44
N GLN A 92 12.27 8.41 -7.54
CA GLN A 92 12.88 7.25 -8.21
C GLN A 92 13.11 7.51 -9.70
N ALA A 93 12.16 8.18 -10.38
CA ALA A 93 12.30 8.57 -11.78
C ALA A 93 13.45 9.56 -11.98
N VAL A 94 13.56 10.55 -11.10
CA VAL A 94 14.68 11.53 -11.12
C VAL A 94 16.02 10.82 -10.93
N ASP A 95 16.14 9.91 -9.95
CA ASP A 95 17.37 9.17 -9.69
C ASP A 95 17.79 8.36 -10.92
N ALA A 96 16.85 7.69 -11.60
CA ALA A 96 17.13 6.96 -12.84
C ALA A 96 17.60 7.88 -13.99
N LEU A 97 16.95 9.01 -14.18
CA LEU A 97 17.34 9.99 -15.22
C LEU A 97 18.70 10.63 -14.95
N LEU A 98 19.04 10.88 -13.68
CA LEU A 98 20.36 11.37 -13.29
C LEU A 98 21.47 10.33 -13.58
N ASP A 99 21.20 9.05 -13.34
CA ASP A 99 22.12 7.96 -13.68
C ASP A 99 22.32 7.87 -15.22
N GLU A 100 21.24 7.95 -16.00
CA GLU A 100 21.32 7.97 -17.47
C GLU A 100 22.13 9.18 -17.99
N ALA A 101 21.90 10.36 -17.44
CA ALA A 101 22.65 11.57 -17.79
C ALA A 101 24.14 11.44 -17.44
N ALA A 102 24.47 10.80 -16.32
CA ALA A 102 25.86 10.54 -15.92
C ALA A 102 26.55 9.56 -16.89
N VAL A 103 25.86 8.50 -17.32
CA VAL A 103 26.38 7.57 -18.35
C VAL A 103 26.62 8.29 -19.66
N ALA A 104 25.65 9.06 -20.16
CA ALA A 104 25.78 9.83 -21.41
C ALA A 104 26.94 10.84 -21.35
N ALA A 105 27.15 11.50 -20.22
CA ALA A 105 28.31 12.38 -19.99
C ALA A 105 29.64 11.61 -20.03
N GLY A 106 29.67 10.39 -19.52
CA GLY A 106 30.81 9.48 -19.62
C GLY A 106 31.17 9.15 -21.06
N GLU A 107 30.16 8.84 -21.89
CA GLU A 107 30.33 8.56 -23.33
C GLU A 107 30.84 9.78 -24.14
N VAL A 108 30.35 10.97 -23.81
CA VAL A 108 30.92 12.22 -24.38
C VAL A 108 32.39 12.37 -24.06
N ASN A 109 32.79 12.09 -22.80
CA ASN A 109 34.20 12.18 -22.38
C ASN A 109 35.08 11.15 -23.12
N GLU A 110 34.56 9.96 -23.39
CA GLU A 110 35.29 8.96 -24.19
C GLU A 110 35.43 9.37 -25.65
N ALA A 111 34.33 9.82 -26.26
CA ALA A 111 34.39 10.34 -27.62
C ALA A 111 35.34 11.55 -27.75
N ARG A 112 35.33 12.44 -26.77
CA ARG A 112 36.27 13.59 -26.70
C ARG A 112 37.74 13.11 -26.64
N ARG A 113 38.06 12.07 -25.85
CA ARG A 113 39.40 11.47 -25.77
C ARG A 113 39.84 10.94 -27.15
N THR A 114 38.92 10.27 -27.86
CA THR A 114 39.19 9.75 -29.21
C THR A 114 39.51 10.87 -30.19
N VAL A 115 38.72 11.92 -30.23
CA VAL A 115 39.00 13.11 -31.05
C VAL A 115 40.33 13.76 -30.66
N GLY A 116 40.61 13.86 -29.35
CA GLY A 116 41.88 14.41 -28.81
C GLY A 116 43.11 13.61 -29.23
N GLN A 117 43.03 12.29 -29.40
CA GLN A 117 44.11 11.47 -29.92
C GLN A 117 44.49 11.86 -31.37
N PHE A 118 43.49 12.07 -32.21
CA PHE A 118 43.74 12.54 -33.59
C PHE A 118 44.36 13.94 -33.60
N ALA A 119 43.87 14.88 -32.79
CA ALA A 119 44.43 16.21 -32.67
C ALA A 119 45.90 16.18 -32.19
N THR A 120 46.20 15.36 -31.20
CA THR A 120 47.56 15.18 -30.67
C THR A 120 48.49 14.55 -31.70
N ALA A 121 48.06 13.53 -32.44
CA ALA A 121 48.82 12.92 -33.50
C ALA A 121 49.15 13.96 -34.61
N ARG A 122 48.18 14.76 -35.03
CA ARG A 122 48.38 15.83 -36.01
C ARG A 122 49.36 16.89 -35.53
N TYR A 123 49.29 17.30 -34.27
CA TYR A 123 50.21 18.26 -33.67
C TYR A 123 51.65 17.72 -33.63
N ARG A 124 51.89 16.46 -33.26
CA ARG A 124 53.22 15.83 -33.13
C ARG A 124 53.87 15.57 -34.48
N HIS A 125 53.09 15.23 -35.50
CA HIS A 125 53.61 14.89 -36.82
C HIS A 125 53.69 16.04 -37.80
N GLY A 126 53.35 17.24 -37.35
CA GLY A 126 53.35 18.46 -38.19
C GLY A 126 52.13 18.54 -39.15
N ASN A 127 51.92 19.70 -39.71
CA ASN A 127 50.76 19.99 -40.58
C ASN A 127 51.14 19.77 -42.07
N ALA A 128 51.95 18.71 -42.36
CA ALA A 128 52.18 18.37 -43.78
C ALA A 128 50.84 18.02 -44.40
N SER A 129 50.43 18.77 -45.43
CA SER A 129 49.19 18.50 -46.15
C SER A 129 49.26 17.09 -46.77
N ASP A 130 48.13 16.36 -46.75
CA ASP A 130 48.02 15.04 -47.39
C ASP A 130 48.53 15.10 -48.83
N THR A 131 48.29 16.22 -49.52
CA THR A 131 48.80 16.54 -50.89
C THR A 131 50.33 16.61 -50.92
N ALA A 132 51.00 17.24 -49.95
CA ALA A 132 52.45 17.30 -49.87
C ALA A 132 53.05 15.92 -49.59
N THR A 133 52.43 15.14 -48.73
CA THR A 133 52.87 13.74 -48.45
C THR A 133 52.76 12.89 -49.71
N LEU A 134 51.69 13.00 -50.47
CA LEU A 134 51.50 12.26 -51.73
C LEU A 134 52.50 12.70 -52.84
N LEU A 135 52.85 14.02 -52.93
CA LEU A 135 53.82 14.53 -53.91
C LEU A 135 55.25 14.10 -53.63
N LEU A 136 55.57 13.67 -52.36
CA LEU A 136 56.94 13.24 -52.02
C LEU A 136 57.13 11.69 -52.17
N VAL A 137 56.11 10.98 -52.64
CA VAL A 137 56.19 9.55 -52.92
C VAL A 137 56.70 9.32 -54.37
N ASN A 138 57.87 8.74 -54.49
CA ASN A 138 58.52 8.51 -55.78
C ASN A 138 58.16 7.13 -56.42
N ASP A 139 57.42 6.28 -55.74
CA ASP A 139 57.04 4.93 -56.20
C ASP A 139 55.51 4.87 -56.41
N PRO A 140 55.01 4.49 -57.62
CA PRO A 140 53.59 4.44 -57.94
C PRO A 140 52.83 3.47 -56.98
N GLN A 141 53.40 2.35 -56.59
CA GLN A 141 52.75 1.39 -55.69
C GLN A 141 52.54 2.05 -54.32
N ARG A 142 53.57 2.66 -53.78
CA ARG A 142 53.56 3.38 -52.52
C ARG A 142 52.58 4.58 -52.55
N TYR A 143 52.43 5.22 -53.70
CA TYR A 143 51.46 6.32 -53.87
C TYR A 143 50.04 5.83 -53.63
N PHE A 144 49.62 4.73 -54.23
CA PHE A 144 48.27 4.18 -54.04
C PHE A 144 48.07 3.69 -52.60
N ASP A 145 49.03 3.01 -51.98
CA ASP A 145 48.97 2.55 -50.59
C ASP A 145 48.84 3.74 -49.62
N THR A 146 49.66 4.78 -49.81
CA THR A 146 49.64 6.01 -49.01
C THR A 146 48.30 6.76 -49.19
N ARG A 147 47.79 6.89 -50.39
CA ARG A 147 46.48 7.51 -50.68
C ARG A 147 45.34 6.73 -49.99
N TYR A 148 45.36 5.42 -50.05
CA TYR A 148 44.39 4.57 -49.40
C TYR A 148 44.45 4.72 -47.87
N ALA A 149 45.64 4.71 -47.29
CA ALA A 149 45.82 4.89 -45.84
C ALA A 149 45.35 6.28 -45.39
N LEU A 150 45.67 7.35 -46.10
CA LEU A 150 45.20 8.70 -45.81
C LEU A 150 43.68 8.82 -45.92
N GLY A 151 43.06 8.21 -46.94
CA GLY A 151 41.62 8.17 -47.09
C GLY A 151 40.93 7.46 -45.90
N ARG A 152 41.50 6.35 -45.46
CA ARG A 152 40.99 5.65 -44.25
C ARG A 152 41.14 6.49 -42.98
N LEU A 153 42.28 7.17 -42.80
CA LEU A 153 42.52 8.03 -41.64
C LEU A 153 41.53 9.21 -41.61
N THR A 154 41.30 9.87 -42.73
CA THR A 154 40.33 10.95 -42.85
C THR A 154 38.93 10.47 -42.56
N GLY A 155 38.52 9.30 -43.06
CA GLY A 155 37.26 8.66 -42.73
C GLY A 155 37.11 8.35 -41.22
N GLN A 156 38.15 7.82 -40.58
CA GLN A 156 38.13 7.57 -39.13
C GLN A 156 38.02 8.86 -38.32
N GLN A 157 38.71 9.94 -38.72
CA GLN A 157 38.59 11.25 -38.07
C GLN A 157 37.16 11.81 -38.18
N GLN A 158 36.58 11.73 -39.38
CA GLN A 158 35.19 12.17 -39.58
C GLN A 158 34.22 11.39 -38.73
N HIS A 159 34.32 10.06 -38.72
CA HIS A 159 33.48 9.21 -37.83
C HIS A 159 33.66 9.54 -36.36
N ALA A 160 34.89 9.86 -35.89
CA ALA A 160 35.13 10.25 -34.51
C ALA A 160 34.44 11.58 -34.16
N LEU A 161 34.46 12.57 -35.09
CA LEU A 161 33.78 13.85 -34.90
C LEU A 161 32.25 13.68 -34.91
N ASP A 162 31.72 12.90 -35.85
CA ASP A 162 30.30 12.63 -35.95
C ASP A 162 29.78 11.88 -34.69
N ASN A 163 30.56 10.90 -34.22
CA ASN A 163 30.25 10.20 -32.97
C ASN A 163 30.29 11.15 -31.76
N PHE A 164 31.30 12.04 -31.68
CA PHE A 164 31.35 13.04 -30.60
C PHE A 164 30.13 13.97 -30.61
N ALA A 165 29.75 14.49 -31.80
CA ALA A 165 28.58 15.35 -31.93
C ALA A 165 27.28 14.63 -31.56
N ALA A 166 27.12 13.36 -31.97
CA ALA A 166 25.96 12.55 -31.63
C ALA A 166 25.88 12.28 -30.11
N ARG A 167 27.01 11.89 -29.47
CA ARG A 167 27.05 11.67 -28.02
C ARG A 167 26.78 12.94 -27.22
N GLN A 168 27.29 14.10 -27.73
CA GLN A 168 26.98 15.39 -27.11
C GLN A 168 25.47 15.68 -27.16
N GLY A 169 24.84 15.49 -28.34
CA GLY A 169 23.39 15.65 -28.46
C GLY A 169 22.59 14.79 -27.48
N THR A 170 22.94 13.51 -27.41
CA THR A 170 22.30 12.59 -26.45
C THR A 170 22.49 13.00 -24.97
N ALA A 171 23.70 13.48 -24.61
CA ALA A 171 23.97 13.93 -23.25
C ALA A 171 23.22 15.22 -22.88
N ASP A 172 23.06 16.14 -23.86
CA ASP A 172 22.30 17.36 -23.64
C ASP A 172 20.79 17.05 -23.52
N GLU A 173 20.26 16.10 -24.30
CA GLU A 173 18.89 15.59 -24.18
C GLU A 173 18.64 14.97 -22.79
N LYS A 174 19.49 14.01 -22.37
CA LYS A 174 19.34 13.36 -21.05
C LYS A 174 19.47 14.33 -19.88
N ARG A 175 20.31 15.34 -20.01
CA ARG A 175 20.39 16.42 -19.02
C ARG A 175 19.08 17.24 -18.98
N GLY A 176 18.51 17.52 -20.15
CA GLY A 176 17.23 18.22 -20.26
C GLY A 176 16.10 17.47 -19.55
N GLU A 177 15.96 16.17 -19.83
CA GLU A 177 14.99 15.30 -19.19
C GLU A 177 15.15 15.28 -17.67
N ALA A 178 16.39 15.15 -17.16
CA ALA A 178 16.66 15.17 -15.73
C ALA A 178 16.31 16.50 -15.04
N VAL A 179 16.57 17.63 -15.72
CA VAL A 179 16.22 18.97 -15.20
C VAL A 179 14.70 19.15 -15.13
N GLU A 180 13.97 18.70 -16.14
CA GLU A 180 12.50 18.76 -16.17
C GLU A 180 11.90 17.90 -15.06
N ALA A 181 12.38 16.67 -14.89
CA ALA A 181 11.94 15.77 -13.82
C ALA A 181 12.23 16.31 -12.42
N LEU A 182 13.37 17.01 -12.23
CA LEU A 182 13.69 17.71 -10.98
C LEU A 182 12.71 18.84 -10.67
N ALA A 183 12.34 19.63 -11.69
CA ALA A 183 11.36 20.71 -11.52
C ALA A 183 9.99 20.15 -11.12
N GLU A 184 9.57 19.04 -11.73
CA GLU A 184 8.34 18.34 -11.35
C GLU A 184 8.41 17.79 -9.91
N LEU A 185 9.55 17.27 -9.48
CA LEU A 185 9.75 16.81 -8.12
C LEU A 185 9.60 17.95 -7.10
N GLU A 186 10.15 19.14 -7.40
CA GLU A 186 10.00 20.34 -6.54
C GLU A 186 8.51 20.75 -6.40
N GLU A 187 7.74 20.68 -7.50
CA GLU A 187 6.31 20.96 -7.47
C GLU A 187 5.55 19.95 -6.59
N ARG A 188 5.80 18.64 -6.75
CA ARG A 188 5.20 17.60 -5.93
C ARG A 188 5.56 17.72 -4.44
N GLN A 189 6.80 18.08 -4.12
CA GLN A 189 7.20 18.36 -2.73
C GLN A 189 6.46 19.54 -2.13
N SER A 190 6.20 20.59 -2.92
CA SER A 190 5.40 21.75 -2.50
C SER A 190 3.94 21.37 -2.25
N GLU A 191 3.36 20.52 -3.09
CA GLU A 191 2.00 19.98 -2.92
C GLU A 191 1.92 19.14 -1.65
N LEU A 192 2.86 18.22 -1.43
CA LEU A 192 2.95 17.39 -0.23
C LEU A 192 3.02 18.23 1.05
N ASP A 193 3.83 19.30 1.06
CA ASP A 193 3.92 20.22 2.18
C ASP A 193 2.59 20.97 2.44
N THR A 194 1.85 21.26 1.40
CA THR A 194 0.54 21.93 1.50
C THR A 194 -0.50 21.00 2.11
N GLU A 195 -0.60 19.77 1.63
CA GLU A 195 -1.52 18.77 2.18
C GLU A 195 -1.18 18.43 3.65
N LYS A 196 0.11 18.34 3.97
CA LYS A 196 0.58 18.16 5.35
C LYS A 196 0.10 19.28 6.29
N LYS A 197 0.18 20.54 5.85
CA LYS A 197 -0.30 21.69 6.61
C LYS A 197 -1.81 21.65 6.79
N ASP A 198 -2.56 21.27 5.76
CA ASP A 198 -4.03 21.15 5.84
C ASP A 198 -4.46 20.13 6.90
N VAL A 199 -3.85 18.94 6.90
CA VAL A 199 -4.09 17.92 7.95
C VAL A 199 -3.78 18.49 9.35
N GLN A 200 -2.60 19.10 9.52
CA GLN A 200 -2.17 19.63 10.81
C GLN A 200 -3.08 20.74 11.32
N GLU A 201 -3.56 21.62 10.44
CA GLU A 201 -4.47 22.70 10.79
C GLU A 201 -5.83 22.17 11.27
N LYS A 202 -6.42 21.21 10.54
CA LYS A 202 -7.69 20.58 10.94
C LYS A 202 -7.58 19.89 12.29
N LEU A 203 -6.50 19.15 12.53
CA LEU A 203 -6.24 18.48 13.81
C LEU A 203 -5.99 19.48 14.95
N ARG A 204 -5.31 20.60 14.68
CA ARG A 204 -5.11 21.66 15.65
C ARG A 204 -6.44 22.31 16.04
N THR A 205 -7.25 22.65 15.05
CA THR A 205 -8.58 23.24 15.26
C THR A 205 -9.49 22.31 16.07
N ALA A 206 -9.48 21.01 15.78
CA ALA A 206 -10.25 20.02 16.55
C ALA A 206 -9.79 19.97 18.03
N ARG A 207 -8.46 20.04 18.31
CA ARG A 207 -7.94 20.07 19.67
C ARG A 207 -8.33 21.37 20.39
N GLU A 208 -8.15 22.52 19.75
CA GLU A 208 -8.54 23.82 20.31
C GLU A 208 -10.03 23.86 20.67
N LEU A 209 -10.86 23.21 19.86
CA LEU A 209 -12.30 23.12 20.12
C LEU A 209 -12.59 22.24 21.35
N LEU A 210 -11.91 21.09 21.47
CA LEU A 210 -12.00 20.23 22.65
C LEU A 210 -11.48 20.93 23.92
N ASP A 211 -10.34 21.64 23.82
CA ASP A 211 -9.76 22.41 24.92
C ASP A 211 -10.66 23.58 25.36
N SER A 212 -11.61 24.01 24.52
CA SER A 212 -12.57 25.09 24.84
C SER A 212 -13.74 24.61 25.72
N LEU A 213 -13.91 23.31 25.94
CA LEU A 213 -14.95 22.77 26.80
C LEU A 213 -14.70 23.11 28.26
N SER A 214 -15.75 23.34 29.03
CA SER A 214 -15.65 23.44 30.49
C SER A 214 -15.23 22.10 31.11
N GLU A 215 -14.73 22.14 32.35
CA GLU A 215 -14.28 20.94 33.06
C GLU A 215 -15.40 19.87 33.14
N GLU A 216 -16.64 20.29 33.42
CA GLU A 216 -17.81 19.41 33.48
C GLU A 216 -18.19 18.82 32.10
N GLU A 217 -18.14 19.63 31.04
CA GLU A 217 -18.38 19.20 29.67
C GLU A 217 -17.30 18.22 29.19
N ALA A 218 -16.05 18.45 29.56
CA ALA A 218 -14.92 17.56 29.22
C ALA A 218 -15.03 16.20 29.97
N GLU A 219 -15.47 16.22 31.23
CA GLU A 219 -15.71 14.97 31.99
C GLU A 219 -16.82 14.10 31.37
N GLN A 220 -17.92 14.72 30.94
CA GLN A 220 -19.02 14.00 30.25
C GLN A 220 -18.57 13.37 28.95
N LEU A 221 -17.77 14.09 28.14
CA LEU A 221 -17.22 13.56 26.90
C LEU A 221 -16.25 12.41 27.17
N ALA A 222 -15.36 12.56 28.15
CA ALA A 222 -14.41 11.52 28.54
C ALA A 222 -15.10 10.25 29.06
N GLU A 223 -16.22 10.38 29.79
CA GLU A 223 -17.00 9.23 30.24
C GLU A 223 -17.64 8.49 29.06
N LEU A 224 -18.20 9.22 28.10
CA LEU A 224 -18.76 8.64 26.89
C LEU A 224 -17.71 7.87 26.08
N GLU A 225 -16.54 8.47 25.86
CA GLU A 225 -15.43 7.81 25.16
C GLU A 225 -14.95 6.55 25.89
N ARG A 226 -14.92 6.57 27.23
CA ARG A 226 -14.57 5.40 28.05
C ARG A 226 -15.56 4.25 27.84
N LEU A 227 -16.86 4.54 27.86
CA LEU A 227 -17.91 3.52 27.64
C LEU A 227 -17.86 2.97 26.21
N GLU A 228 -17.61 3.78 25.21
CA GLU A 228 -17.42 3.35 23.81
C GLU A 228 -16.19 2.44 23.68
N GLN A 229 -15.09 2.75 24.38
CA GLN A 229 -13.90 1.91 24.40
C GLN A 229 -14.15 0.58 25.10
N GLU A 230 -14.83 0.56 26.25
CA GLU A 230 -15.19 -0.66 26.98
C GLU A 230 -16.09 -1.57 26.11
N GLU A 231 -17.05 -0.99 25.38
CA GLU A 231 -17.89 -1.74 24.43
C GLU A 231 -17.04 -2.35 23.29
N SER A 232 -16.11 -1.58 22.73
CA SER A 232 -15.18 -2.07 21.71
C SER A 232 -14.33 -3.23 22.21
N ASP A 233 -13.75 -3.11 23.40
CA ASP A 233 -12.92 -4.14 24.02
C ASP A 233 -13.70 -5.42 24.32
N ARG A 234 -14.97 -5.30 24.72
CA ARG A 234 -15.88 -6.43 24.88
C ARG A 234 -16.10 -7.15 23.55
N LYS A 235 -16.46 -6.41 22.50
CA LYS A 235 -16.66 -6.95 21.16
C LYS A 235 -15.39 -7.61 20.60
N ALA A 236 -14.24 -7.04 20.88
CA ALA A 236 -12.96 -7.63 20.48
C ALA A 236 -12.69 -8.96 21.19
N ARG A 237 -13.03 -9.08 22.48
CA ARG A 237 -12.94 -10.36 23.24
C ARG A 237 -13.90 -11.40 22.69
N GLU A 238 -15.16 -11.06 22.49
CA GLU A 238 -16.17 -11.94 21.90
C GLU A 238 -15.77 -12.46 20.51
N LEU A 239 -15.20 -11.58 19.68
CA LEU A 239 -14.70 -11.94 18.36
C LEU A 239 -13.56 -12.98 18.45
N ARG A 240 -12.60 -12.79 19.37
CA ARG A 240 -11.49 -13.72 19.59
C ARG A 240 -12.00 -15.09 20.08
N GLU A 241 -12.88 -15.12 21.07
CA GLU A 241 -13.45 -16.35 21.61
C GLU A 241 -14.27 -17.11 20.55
N ARG A 242 -15.02 -16.41 19.71
CA ARG A 242 -15.74 -17.03 18.59
C ARG A 242 -14.79 -17.70 17.62
N ARG A 243 -13.72 -17.03 17.23
CA ARG A 243 -12.72 -17.58 16.30
C ARG A 243 -11.95 -18.76 16.87
N GLU A 244 -11.64 -18.71 18.17
CA GLU A 244 -11.01 -19.85 18.82
C GLU A 244 -11.95 -21.06 18.83
N ARG A 245 -13.26 -20.86 19.04
CA ARG A 245 -14.26 -21.94 18.93
C ARG A 245 -14.34 -22.48 17.50
N GLU A 246 -14.48 -21.62 16.51
CA GLU A 246 -14.52 -22.00 15.10
C GLU A 246 -13.25 -22.76 14.67
N ALA A 247 -12.07 -22.32 15.14
CA ALA A 247 -10.81 -23.01 14.89
C ALA A 247 -10.72 -24.38 15.54
N ARG A 248 -11.23 -24.54 16.79
CA ARG A 248 -11.31 -25.85 17.47
C ARG A 248 -12.27 -26.80 16.78
N GLU A 249 -13.46 -26.30 16.41
CA GLU A 249 -14.45 -27.11 15.68
C GLU A 249 -13.94 -27.53 14.28
N ALA A 250 -13.18 -26.66 13.60
CA ALA A 250 -12.53 -27.01 12.34
C ALA A 250 -11.46 -28.09 12.50
N ALA A 251 -10.63 -27.99 13.57
CA ALA A 251 -9.61 -28.97 13.89
C ALA A 251 -10.19 -30.33 14.30
N GLU A 252 -11.37 -30.35 14.94
CA GLU A 252 -12.08 -31.60 15.32
C GLU A 252 -12.75 -32.31 14.12
N ARG A 253 -13.01 -31.56 13.03
CA ARG A 253 -13.62 -32.13 11.80
C ARG A 253 -12.60 -32.75 10.84
N GLU A 254 -11.30 -32.47 10.96
CA GLU A 254 -10.24 -33.01 10.11
C GLU A 254 -9.79 -34.46 10.37
N PRO A 255 -10.06 -35.17 11.52
CA PRO A 255 -9.53 -36.50 11.78
C PRO A 255 -10.24 -37.67 11.08
N GLU A 256 -11.34 -37.51 10.37
CA GLU A 256 -12.10 -38.65 9.81
C GLU A 256 -11.84 -38.98 8.34
N ALA A 257 -10.95 -38.25 7.64
CA ALA A 257 -10.73 -38.44 6.20
C ALA A 257 -9.54 -39.37 5.84
N ASP A 258 -8.67 -39.77 6.78
CA ASP A 258 -7.46 -40.56 6.48
C ASP A 258 -7.40 -41.95 7.13
N ALA A 259 -8.51 -42.49 7.66
CA ALA A 259 -8.51 -43.79 8.36
C ALA A 259 -9.00 -44.97 7.52
N ASP A 260 -9.28 -44.82 6.22
CA ASP A 260 -9.82 -45.96 5.43
C ASP A 260 -9.11 -46.18 4.08
N THR A 261 -7.77 -46.35 4.11
CA THR A 261 -7.05 -47.00 2.99
C THR A 261 -5.69 -47.54 3.43
N GLN A 262 -5.65 -48.60 4.23
CA GLN A 262 -4.53 -49.51 4.30
C GLN A 262 -4.96 -50.88 4.81
N GLU A 263 -5.31 -51.79 3.91
CA GLU A 263 -4.98 -53.23 3.98
C GLU A 263 -5.14 -53.81 2.57
N ASP A 264 -4.07 -54.07 1.88
CA ASP A 264 -3.75 -55.40 1.40
C ASP A 264 -2.45 -55.45 0.57
N GLY A 265 -1.56 -56.32 0.98
CA GLY A 265 -0.86 -57.24 0.06
C GLY A 265 0.53 -56.93 -0.44
N GLY A 266 1.57 -57.32 0.28
CA GLY A 266 2.48 -58.27 -0.37
C GLY A 266 3.87 -57.79 -0.89
N SER A 267 4.87 -58.04 -0.10
CA SER A 267 6.15 -58.76 -0.44
C SER A 267 7.22 -58.13 -1.34
N ALA A 268 8.35 -57.92 -0.71
CA ALA A 268 9.75 -58.25 -1.10
C ALA A 268 10.45 -57.43 -2.22
N GLY A 269 11.60 -56.87 -1.86
CA GLY A 269 12.67 -56.53 -2.81
C GLY A 269 13.71 -55.55 -2.29
N SER A 270 14.82 -56.09 -1.75
CA SER A 270 16.07 -55.43 -1.36
C SER A 270 16.76 -54.63 -2.47
N GLY A 271 17.54 -53.59 -2.08
CA GLY A 271 18.61 -53.02 -2.91
C GLY A 271 18.83 -51.53 -2.65
N ASP A 272 19.64 -51.15 -1.74
CA ASP A 272 21.02 -50.67 -1.73
C ASP A 272 21.32 -49.34 -2.48
N SER A 273 22.01 -48.45 -1.73
CA SER A 273 23.02 -47.46 -2.13
C SER A 273 22.63 -46.05 -2.63
N GLY A 274 22.86 -45.11 -1.77
CA GLY A 274 23.85 -44.03 -1.92
C GLY A 274 23.46 -42.67 -2.53
N PRO A 275 24.12 -41.59 -2.06
CA PRO A 275 23.62 -40.23 -2.20
C PRO A 275 24.22 -39.48 -3.39
N GLY A 276 23.49 -38.53 -3.95
CA GLY A 276 23.95 -37.64 -5.00
C GLY A 276 23.37 -36.24 -4.96
N SER A 277 24.23 -35.31 -4.57
CA SER A 277 24.02 -33.85 -4.70
C SER A 277 23.86 -33.45 -6.16
N GLY A 278 22.97 -32.47 -6.44
CA GLY A 278 22.87 -31.88 -7.78
C GLY A 278 22.12 -30.56 -7.77
N SER A 279 22.86 -29.46 -7.70
CA SER A 279 22.43 -28.12 -8.02
C SER A 279 22.07 -27.99 -9.49
N GLY A 280 20.93 -27.31 -9.81
CA GLY A 280 20.62 -27.01 -11.19
C GLY A 280 19.72 -25.75 -11.28
N SER A 281 20.38 -24.62 -11.53
CA SER A 281 19.76 -23.37 -11.97
C SER A 281 19.22 -23.54 -13.40
N GLY A 282 18.00 -23.09 -13.67
CA GLY A 282 17.44 -23.03 -15.01
C GLY A 282 16.51 -21.87 -15.20
N SER A 283 17.06 -20.78 -15.75
CA SER A 283 16.30 -19.66 -16.32
C SER A 283 15.62 -20.10 -17.62
N GLY A 284 14.36 -19.75 -17.78
CA GLY A 284 13.64 -19.96 -19.06
C GLY A 284 12.63 -18.85 -19.31
N SER A 285 13.04 -17.86 -20.09
CA SER A 285 12.18 -16.86 -20.72
C SER A 285 11.40 -17.50 -21.85
N GLY A 286 10.09 -17.23 -21.94
CA GLY A 286 9.27 -17.65 -23.07
C GLY A 286 8.16 -16.64 -23.34
N SER A 287 8.43 -15.73 -24.29
CA SER A 287 7.45 -14.87 -24.94
C SER A 287 6.58 -15.68 -25.89
N GLY A 288 5.25 -15.45 -25.90
CA GLY A 288 4.33 -16.01 -26.87
C GLY A 288 3.12 -15.11 -27.09
N SER A 289 3.14 -14.46 -28.24
CA SER A 289 2.16 -13.56 -28.81
C SER A 289 1.01 -14.33 -29.49
N GLY A 290 -0.23 -13.76 -29.49
CA GLY A 290 -1.10 -13.84 -30.66
C GLY A 290 -2.42 -14.56 -30.50
N GLY A 291 -3.53 -13.92 -30.89
CA GLY A 291 -4.69 -14.54 -31.39
C GLY A 291 -6.04 -13.86 -31.13
N SER A 292 -6.39 -12.90 -31.98
CA SER A 292 -7.76 -12.37 -32.18
C SER A 292 -8.71 -13.41 -32.73
N GLY A 293 -9.98 -13.38 -32.28
CA GLY A 293 -11.06 -14.15 -32.87
C GLY A 293 -12.42 -13.56 -32.56
N SER A 294 -12.95 -12.79 -33.52
CA SER A 294 -14.33 -12.32 -33.60
C SER A 294 -15.28 -13.47 -33.96
N GLY A 295 -16.51 -13.46 -33.43
CA GLY A 295 -17.59 -14.28 -33.89
C GLY A 295 -18.92 -13.87 -33.28
N GLY A 296 -19.72 -13.11 -34.02
CA GLY A 296 -21.08 -12.76 -33.72
C GLY A 296 -22.07 -13.87 -34.00
N GLY A 297 -23.24 -13.80 -33.37
CA GLY A 297 -24.36 -14.67 -33.63
C GLY A 297 -25.62 -14.18 -32.95
N SER A 298 -26.45 -13.44 -33.69
CA SER A 298 -27.83 -13.07 -33.36
C SER A 298 -28.76 -14.28 -33.50
N GLY A 299 -29.72 -14.41 -32.56
CA GLY A 299 -30.81 -15.36 -32.71
C GLY A 299 -31.98 -14.93 -31.85
N SER A 300 -32.97 -14.29 -32.51
CA SER A 300 -34.33 -14.08 -32.03
C SER A 300 -35.15 -15.35 -32.00
N GLY A 301 -36.01 -15.51 -30.96
CA GLY A 301 -37.05 -16.54 -30.97
C GLY A 301 -38.00 -16.29 -29.79
N GLY A 302 -39.18 -15.74 -30.06
CA GLY A 302 -40.27 -15.59 -29.13
C GLY A 302 -41.06 -16.88 -28.91
N GLY A 303 -41.74 -16.97 -27.76
CA GLY A 303 -42.70 -18.04 -27.45
C GLY A 303 -43.44 -17.74 -26.14
N SER A 304 -44.69 -17.34 -26.32
CA SER A 304 -45.71 -17.19 -25.24
C SER A 304 -46.09 -18.53 -24.61
N GLY A 305 -46.43 -18.49 -23.32
CA GLY A 305 -47.55 -19.30 -22.80
C GLY A 305 -47.28 -20.09 -21.53
N GLY A 306 -48.07 -19.85 -20.49
CA GLY A 306 -48.45 -20.87 -19.51
C GLY A 306 -48.04 -20.54 -18.06
N GLY A 307 -49.03 -20.02 -17.30
CA GLY A 307 -48.94 -19.88 -15.86
C GLY A 307 -48.83 -21.21 -15.11
N GLY A 308 -47.90 -21.27 -14.21
CA GLY A 308 -47.74 -22.33 -13.24
C GLY A 308 -47.09 -21.74 -12.03
N SER A 309 -47.85 -21.59 -10.93
CA SER A 309 -47.35 -21.17 -9.66
C SER A 309 -46.40 -22.22 -9.12
N THR A 310 -45.10 -21.99 -9.27
CA THR A 310 -44.07 -22.74 -8.58
C THR A 310 -43.77 -22.07 -7.24
N PRO A 311 -43.57 -22.84 -6.14
CA PRO A 311 -43.17 -22.28 -4.85
C PRO A 311 -41.82 -21.62 -5.00
N SER A 312 -41.68 -20.44 -4.38
CA SER A 312 -40.44 -19.70 -4.31
C SER A 312 -39.32 -20.61 -3.82
N PRO A 313 -38.15 -20.63 -4.49
CA PRO A 313 -37.00 -21.35 -3.96
C PRO A 313 -36.59 -20.78 -2.62
N PRO A 314 -36.07 -21.61 -1.70
CA PRO A 314 -35.50 -21.11 -0.44
C PRO A 314 -34.41 -20.07 -0.73
N PRO A 315 -34.18 -19.10 0.16
CA PRO A 315 -33.14 -18.09 -0.02
C PRO A 315 -31.81 -18.79 -0.32
N ALA A 316 -31.18 -18.38 -1.42
CA ALA A 316 -29.91 -18.92 -1.87
C ALA A 316 -28.90 -18.75 -0.73
N THR A 317 -28.33 -19.86 -0.29
CA THR A 317 -27.15 -19.86 0.60
C THR A 317 -26.07 -19.00 -0.06
N PRO A 318 -25.46 -18.03 0.64
CA PRO A 318 -24.37 -17.25 0.06
C PRO A 318 -23.27 -18.18 -0.45
N PRO A 319 -22.65 -17.89 -1.59
CA PRO A 319 -21.60 -18.73 -2.16
C PRO A 319 -20.47 -18.87 -1.15
N SER A 320 -20.14 -20.12 -0.78
CA SER A 320 -18.97 -20.39 0.07
C SER A 320 -17.73 -19.84 -0.64
N PRO A 321 -16.88 -19.05 0.06
CA PRO A 321 -15.65 -18.55 -0.51
C PRO A 321 -14.75 -19.72 -0.89
N GLY A 322 -14.07 -19.62 -2.05
CA GLY A 322 -13.10 -20.63 -2.48
C GLY A 322 -12.01 -20.80 -1.39
N SER A 323 -11.49 -22.00 -1.23
CA SER A 323 -10.51 -22.36 -0.18
C SER A 323 -9.31 -21.39 -0.08
N GLY A 324 -8.88 -20.79 -1.21
CA GLY A 324 -7.81 -19.82 -1.25
C GLY A 324 -8.15 -18.47 -0.61
N TYR A 325 -9.38 -17.98 -0.78
CA TYR A 325 -9.83 -16.74 -0.14
C TYR A 325 -9.90 -16.93 1.38
N SER A 326 -10.48 -18.02 1.86
CA SER A 326 -10.60 -18.31 3.30
C SER A 326 -9.25 -18.36 4.01
N ALA A 327 -8.21 -18.94 3.38
CA ALA A 327 -6.87 -18.98 3.95
C ALA A 327 -6.20 -17.59 4.01
N LYS A 328 -6.38 -16.74 2.99
CA LYS A 328 -5.88 -15.36 3.02
C LYS A 328 -6.60 -14.52 4.06
N THR A 329 -7.93 -14.61 4.09
CA THR A 329 -8.77 -13.89 5.04
C THR A 329 -8.41 -14.21 6.49
N ALA A 330 -8.15 -15.49 6.82
CA ALA A 330 -7.71 -15.88 8.16
C ALA A 330 -6.43 -15.13 8.58
N LYS A 331 -5.46 -14.96 7.67
CA LYS A 331 -4.24 -14.18 7.94
C LYS A 331 -4.51 -12.69 8.11
N VAL A 332 -5.37 -12.10 7.25
CA VAL A 332 -5.79 -10.69 7.34
C VAL A 332 -6.39 -10.39 8.69
N LEU A 333 -7.32 -11.23 9.12
CA LEU A 333 -8.06 -11.03 10.35
C LEU A 333 -7.17 -11.27 11.58
N ALA A 334 -6.34 -12.32 11.56
CA ALA A 334 -5.37 -12.56 12.64
C ALA A 334 -4.36 -11.41 12.77
N PHE A 335 -3.94 -10.79 11.65
CA PHE A 335 -3.13 -9.60 11.70
C PHE A 335 -3.90 -8.43 12.31
N ALA A 336 -5.08 -8.08 11.79
CA ALA A 336 -5.86 -6.94 12.25
C ALA A 336 -6.22 -7.03 13.75
N GLU A 337 -6.55 -8.23 14.24
CA GLU A 337 -6.82 -8.49 15.67
C GLU A 337 -5.60 -8.27 16.57
N LYS A 338 -4.42 -8.62 16.08
CA LYS A 338 -3.16 -8.38 16.81
C LYS A 338 -2.86 -6.89 16.95
N GLU A 339 -3.34 -6.10 16.01
CA GLU A 339 -3.10 -4.65 15.96
C GLU A 339 -4.12 -3.83 16.77
N LEU A 340 -5.15 -4.49 17.36
CA LEU A 340 -6.14 -3.83 18.22
C LEU A 340 -5.47 -3.10 19.40
N GLY A 341 -5.94 -1.89 19.69
CA GLY A 341 -5.44 -1.02 20.74
C GLY A 341 -4.21 -0.19 20.34
N LYS A 342 -3.65 -0.37 19.15
CA LYS A 342 -2.59 0.50 18.64
C LYS A 342 -3.15 1.87 18.23
N PRO A 343 -2.40 2.96 18.47
CA PRO A 343 -2.87 4.30 18.20
C PRO A 343 -3.12 4.53 16.71
N TYR A 344 -4.14 5.35 16.40
CA TYR A 344 -4.24 5.97 15.08
C TYR A 344 -3.08 6.95 14.90
N VAL A 345 -2.36 6.81 13.83
CA VAL A 345 -1.30 7.74 13.39
C VAL A 345 -1.51 8.03 11.91
N TRP A 346 -1.83 9.28 11.57
CA TRP A 346 -2.05 9.65 10.17
C TRP A 346 -0.80 9.43 9.31
N GLY A 347 -0.98 8.94 8.09
CA GLY A 347 0.10 8.56 7.18
C GLY A 347 0.82 7.27 7.55
N ALA A 348 0.49 6.59 8.67
CA ALA A 348 1.23 5.44 9.14
C ALA A 348 0.69 4.11 8.60
N THR A 349 1.61 3.21 8.26
CA THR A 349 1.37 1.84 7.81
C THR A 349 1.86 0.77 8.80
N GLY A 350 2.16 1.18 10.06
CA GLY A 350 2.66 0.33 11.14
C GLY A 350 4.17 0.40 11.37
N PRO A 351 4.73 -0.39 12.27
CA PRO A 351 4.05 -1.30 13.20
C PRO A 351 3.56 -0.62 14.51
N SER A 352 3.96 0.63 14.78
CA SER A 352 3.64 1.33 16.05
C SER A 352 2.27 1.98 16.07
N GLY A 353 1.65 2.21 14.92
CA GLY A 353 0.33 2.81 14.74
C GLY A 353 -0.07 2.77 13.27
N TYR A 354 -1.31 3.07 12.96
CA TYR A 354 -1.88 2.97 11.62
C TYR A 354 -2.84 4.12 11.34
N ASP A 355 -2.95 4.54 10.09
CA ASP A 355 -4.18 5.17 9.60
C ASP A 355 -5.13 4.10 9.02
N CYS A 356 -6.32 4.50 8.59
CA CYS A 356 -7.34 3.56 8.14
C CYS A 356 -6.90 2.69 6.95
N SER A 357 -6.34 3.30 5.90
CA SER A 357 -5.86 2.60 4.70
C SER A 357 -4.52 1.89 4.92
N GLY A 358 -3.67 2.40 5.80
CA GLY A 358 -2.43 1.74 6.20
C GLY A 358 -2.66 0.44 6.98
N LEU A 359 -3.68 0.40 7.83
CA LEU A 359 -4.08 -0.83 8.52
C LEU A 359 -4.55 -1.91 7.52
N THR A 360 -5.43 -1.54 6.59
CA THR A 360 -5.93 -2.48 5.58
C THR A 360 -4.82 -2.97 4.66
N GLN A 361 -3.93 -2.07 4.23
CA GLN A 361 -2.76 -2.41 3.43
C GLN A 361 -1.85 -3.40 4.16
N ALA A 362 -1.49 -3.13 5.42
CA ALA A 362 -0.64 -4.00 6.22
C ALA A 362 -1.27 -5.38 6.46
N ALA A 363 -2.58 -5.42 6.73
CA ALA A 363 -3.30 -6.67 6.96
C ALA A 363 -3.34 -7.56 5.72
N TRP A 364 -3.63 -6.99 4.54
CA TRP A 364 -3.64 -7.75 3.30
C TRP A 364 -2.23 -8.11 2.80
N ARG A 365 -1.24 -7.27 3.04
CA ARG A 365 0.18 -7.60 2.81
C ARG A 365 0.61 -8.82 3.62
N ALA A 366 0.17 -8.99 4.87
CA ALA A 366 0.42 -10.19 5.66
C ALA A 366 -0.17 -11.46 5.05
N ALA A 367 -1.18 -11.33 4.20
CA ALA A 367 -1.78 -12.42 3.42
C ALA A 367 -1.19 -12.56 1.99
N GLY A 368 -0.17 -11.77 1.63
CA GLY A 368 0.49 -11.78 0.33
C GLY A 368 -0.31 -11.07 -0.77
N VAL A 369 -1.09 -10.05 -0.40
CA VAL A 369 -1.83 -9.18 -1.34
C VAL A 369 -1.41 -7.74 -1.09
N GLU A 370 -0.81 -7.10 -2.09
CA GLU A 370 -0.42 -5.69 -2.01
C GLU A 370 -1.61 -4.81 -2.41
N LEU A 371 -2.11 -4.04 -1.45
CA LEU A 371 -3.14 -3.03 -1.68
C LEU A 371 -2.48 -1.68 -1.98
N PRO A 372 -3.14 -0.82 -2.78
CA PRO A 372 -2.76 0.58 -2.91
C PRO A 372 -2.75 1.31 -1.57
N ARG A 373 -2.02 2.42 -1.49
CA ARG A 373 -1.86 3.18 -0.24
C ARG A 373 -3.13 3.91 0.18
N VAL A 374 -3.84 4.50 -0.77
CA VAL A 374 -4.96 5.40 -0.49
C VAL A 374 -6.31 4.71 -0.65
N THR A 375 -7.32 5.17 0.10
CA THR A 375 -8.68 4.62 0.04
C THR A 375 -9.31 4.75 -1.35
N TYR A 376 -8.98 5.82 -2.10
CA TYR A 376 -9.49 6.07 -3.46
C TYR A 376 -9.11 4.98 -4.46
N ASP A 377 -7.95 4.35 -4.27
CA ASP A 377 -7.47 3.26 -5.11
C ASP A 377 -7.87 1.91 -4.54
N GLN A 378 -7.85 1.75 -3.19
CA GLN A 378 -8.30 0.53 -2.53
C GLN A 378 -9.77 0.20 -2.88
N VAL A 379 -10.64 1.20 -3.04
CA VAL A 379 -12.06 1.00 -3.39
C VAL A 379 -12.26 0.39 -4.78
N ASN A 380 -11.25 0.49 -5.63
CA ASN A 380 -11.23 -0.07 -6.98
C ASN A 380 -10.43 -1.38 -7.07
N PHE A 381 -9.82 -1.84 -5.97
CA PHE A 381 -8.97 -3.02 -5.93
C PHE A 381 -9.80 -4.27 -5.62
N GLY A 382 -9.90 -5.18 -6.57
CA GLY A 382 -10.64 -6.44 -6.41
C GLY A 382 -12.09 -6.38 -6.89
N LYS A 383 -12.94 -7.27 -6.35
CA LYS A 383 -14.33 -7.43 -6.77
C LYS A 383 -15.26 -6.61 -5.89
N ARG A 384 -16.13 -5.78 -6.46
CA ARG A 384 -17.19 -5.10 -5.72
C ARG A 384 -18.18 -6.10 -5.11
N VAL A 385 -18.58 -5.82 -3.86
CA VAL A 385 -19.46 -6.67 -3.07
C VAL A 385 -20.68 -5.86 -2.59
N ALA A 386 -21.85 -6.45 -2.65
CA ALA A 386 -23.05 -5.85 -2.07
C ALA A 386 -23.00 -5.94 -0.53
N LYS A 387 -23.64 -4.99 0.16
CA LYS A 387 -23.66 -4.98 1.63
C LYS A 387 -24.25 -6.26 2.24
N SER A 388 -25.19 -6.92 1.52
CA SER A 388 -25.78 -8.21 1.90
C SER A 388 -24.82 -9.40 1.76
N ASP A 389 -23.77 -9.27 0.94
CA ASP A 389 -22.88 -10.37 0.53
C ASP A 389 -21.48 -10.23 1.16
N LEU A 390 -21.38 -9.39 2.20
CA LEU A 390 -20.14 -9.16 2.94
C LEU A 390 -19.64 -10.44 3.60
N LEU A 391 -18.37 -10.74 3.39
CA LEU A 391 -17.65 -11.83 4.04
C LEU A 391 -16.47 -11.25 4.85
N PRO A 392 -16.09 -11.91 5.95
CA PRO A 392 -14.91 -11.51 6.72
C PRO A 392 -13.69 -11.31 5.81
N GLY A 393 -12.96 -10.22 6.00
CA GLY A 393 -11.84 -9.78 5.15
C GLY A 393 -12.20 -8.75 4.09
N ASP A 394 -13.49 -8.61 3.70
CA ASP A 394 -13.89 -7.58 2.75
C ASP A 394 -13.55 -6.18 3.30
N LEU A 395 -13.14 -5.28 2.41
CA LEU A 395 -12.91 -3.88 2.73
C LEU A 395 -14.22 -3.10 2.61
N ILE A 396 -14.56 -2.36 3.65
CA ILE A 396 -15.75 -1.51 3.68
C ILE A 396 -15.32 -0.05 3.66
N PHE A 397 -15.88 0.71 2.72
CA PHE A 397 -15.58 2.13 2.52
C PHE A 397 -16.76 2.99 2.98
N PHE A 398 -16.42 4.12 3.54
CA PHE A 398 -17.37 5.04 4.15
C PHE A 398 -17.24 6.47 3.59
N TYR A 399 -18.32 7.24 3.74
CA TYR A 399 -18.52 8.60 3.28
C TYR A 399 -18.53 8.77 1.75
N PRO A 400 -19.23 9.78 1.21
CA PRO A 400 -19.30 10.01 -0.25
C PRO A 400 -17.94 10.21 -0.92
N GLY A 401 -16.97 10.78 -0.18
CA GLY A 401 -15.59 10.99 -0.66
C GLY A 401 -14.67 9.80 -0.49
N VAL A 402 -15.15 8.60 -0.08
CA VAL A 402 -14.33 7.39 0.14
C VAL A 402 -13.14 7.67 1.05
N THR A 403 -13.36 8.45 2.11
CA THR A 403 -12.27 8.97 2.97
C THR A 403 -11.89 8.04 4.11
N HIS A 404 -12.64 6.95 4.30
CA HIS A 404 -12.38 5.99 5.37
C HIS A 404 -12.62 4.55 4.91
N VAL A 405 -11.87 3.61 5.51
CA VAL A 405 -11.95 2.17 5.22
C VAL A 405 -11.76 1.34 6.49
N GLY A 406 -12.44 0.19 6.54
CA GLY A 406 -12.29 -0.83 7.58
C GLY A 406 -12.30 -2.24 7.00
N ILE A 407 -11.86 -3.22 7.79
CA ILE A 407 -11.87 -4.64 7.46
C ILE A 407 -13.10 -5.28 8.10
N TYR A 408 -13.99 -5.84 7.29
CA TYR A 408 -15.16 -6.55 7.80
C TYR A 408 -14.76 -7.84 8.54
N VAL A 409 -15.32 -8.06 9.72
CA VAL A 409 -15.00 -9.22 10.56
C VAL A 409 -16.18 -10.16 10.80
N GLY A 410 -17.33 -9.84 10.21
CA GLY A 410 -18.58 -10.58 10.40
C GLY A 410 -19.55 -9.84 11.34
N ASP A 411 -20.80 -10.28 11.38
CA ASP A 411 -21.87 -9.81 12.29
C ASP A 411 -22.08 -8.29 12.30
N GLY A 412 -21.87 -7.65 11.16
CA GLY A 412 -22.00 -6.20 11.04
C GLY A 412 -20.88 -5.42 11.74
N GLN A 413 -19.75 -6.07 12.06
CA GLN A 413 -18.60 -5.47 12.72
C GLN A 413 -17.43 -5.31 11.75
N MET A 414 -16.55 -4.34 12.03
CA MET A 414 -15.29 -4.14 11.34
C MET A 414 -14.15 -3.86 12.31
N ILE A 415 -12.92 -4.11 11.90
CA ILE A 415 -11.70 -3.58 12.52
C ILE A 415 -11.22 -2.42 11.68
N HIS A 416 -10.97 -1.28 12.32
CA HIS A 416 -10.47 -0.09 11.65
C HIS A 416 -9.60 0.78 12.58
N ALA A 417 -8.87 1.74 11.99
CA ALA A 417 -8.21 2.82 12.71
C ALA A 417 -9.04 4.10 12.45
N PRO A 418 -9.84 4.58 13.41
CA PRO A 418 -10.90 5.55 13.12
C PRO A 418 -10.41 6.97 12.89
N ARG A 419 -9.65 7.54 13.83
CA ARG A 419 -9.25 8.97 13.82
C ARG A 419 -8.07 9.24 14.78
N PRO A 420 -7.38 10.38 14.64
CA PRO A 420 -6.37 10.82 15.59
C PRO A 420 -6.91 10.94 17.02
N GLY A 421 -6.16 10.42 17.98
CA GLY A 421 -6.57 10.35 19.38
C GLY A 421 -7.25 9.05 19.78
N ASP A 422 -7.66 8.25 18.79
CA ASP A 422 -8.29 6.96 18.97
C ASP A 422 -7.31 5.81 18.66
N VAL A 423 -7.76 4.57 18.82
CA VAL A 423 -6.97 3.36 18.60
C VAL A 423 -7.62 2.46 17.55
N VAL A 424 -6.86 1.51 17.03
CA VAL A 424 -7.42 0.41 16.23
C VAL A 424 -8.41 -0.36 17.08
N LYS A 425 -9.67 -0.44 16.63
CA LYS A 425 -10.77 -1.02 17.41
C LYS A 425 -11.76 -1.81 16.55
N VAL A 426 -12.61 -2.58 17.26
CA VAL A 426 -13.79 -3.22 16.65
C VAL A 426 -14.99 -2.30 16.79
N GLU A 427 -15.65 -1.98 15.67
CA GLU A 427 -16.82 -1.11 15.67
C GLU A 427 -17.88 -1.59 14.68
N ALA A 428 -19.16 -1.25 14.92
CA ALA A 428 -20.25 -1.64 14.03
C ALA A 428 -20.20 -0.83 12.73
N ILE A 429 -20.40 -1.48 11.57
CA ILE A 429 -20.40 -0.82 10.25
C ILE A 429 -21.53 0.23 10.06
N ARG A 430 -22.49 0.27 10.99
CA ARG A 430 -23.62 1.23 10.96
C ARG A 430 -23.27 2.61 11.51
N VAL A 431 -22.14 2.76 12.20
CA VAL A 431 -21.76 4.03 12.87
C VAL A 431 -21.30 5.10 11.88
N MET A 432 -20.97 4.70 10.67
CA MET A 432 -20.57 5.60 9.58
C MET A 432 -21.41 5.38 8.33
N PRO A 433 -21.59 6.40 7.48
CA PRO A 433 -22.30 6.27 6.21
C PRO A 433 -21.58 5.29 5.27
N PHE A 434 -22.20 4.12 5.03
CA PHE A 434 -21.68 3.12 4.10
C PHE A 434 -21.63 3.65 2.67
N HIS A 435 -20.50 3.56 2.01
CA HIS A 435 -20.32 3.91 0.59
C HIS A 435 -20.33 2.66 -0.30
N SER A 436 -19.39 1.75 -0.10
CA SER A 436 -19.23 0.55 -0.91
C SER A 436 -18.37 -0.49 -0.19
N ALA A 437 -18.26 -1.69 -0.78
CA ALA A 437 -17.34 -2.71 -0.31
C ALA A 437 -16.66 -3.41 -1.48
N VAL A 438 -15.43 -3.90 -1.24
CA VAL A 438 -14.68 -4.72 -2.19
C VAL A 438 -14.07 -5.94 -1.52
N ARG A 439 -13.91 -7.01 -2.30
CA ARG A 439 -13.21 -8.24 -1.95
C ARG A 439 -11.88 -8.26 -2.67
N PRO A 440 -10.76 -8.08 -2.00
CA PRO A 440 -9.44 -7.92 -2.64
C PRO A 440 -8.90 -9.19 -3.32
N ALA A 441 -9.32 -10.39 -2.93
CA ALA A 441 -8.78 -11.65 -3.47
C ALA A 441 -9.84 -12.75 -3.60
#